data_82b6a880508b80e1710ec3f4ea275350
#
_entry.id   82b6a880508b80e1710ec3f4ea275350
#
_cell.length_a   1.000
_cell.length_b   1.000
_cell.length_c   1.000
_cell.angle_alpha   90.00
_cell.angle_beta   90.00
_cell.angle_gamma   90.00
#
_symmetry.space_group_name_H-M   'P 1'
#
loop_
_entity.id
_entity.type
_entity.pdbx_description
1 polymer ?
#
loop_
_entity_poly.entity_id
_entity_poly.type
_entity_poly.pdbx_seq_one_letter_code
_entity_poly.pdbx_strand_id
1 'polypeptide(L)'
;MELILDILYIYVVLYTIYFLALAIRNLNDKKFRIEKKYSQYEDKDNLAVVIYSHNNGENLENLIDELKSQDYPIGNFKVFLILDNCTDGTQLLFRNDPFINVININDVGTVGKDQAVSIVLEQLAQDDYIDSFVFIDGDRSIAPDFLSTANAALTKNSVISGETIIDMENFGPIDKIKAAYQKYHMNFLRRARSLFGLASQADSGVFIIKKDIVTQIGDVDFKDINSELKYSLLLSKIKFKCTYNPNIQTVVDSTNYVFRKPRFSARMDLFRKAFPQIFTKNVVFSEHVLSLIYPNLWTLVIIYAIILKHSYSSYFFLDFKIVLFTFILLILGFALSLVESKLNKVEICRLLVYPIYSLVHIIKNFPPIRKIVNKILRREDLPENVQKFDVDVVVTTSRNSNLNCKMQFISENGLAKIRFIYKNKKFTTASHLRMIDALQELKTKLDDYGFILRICSCCTHFKPCIDGSTNMLKGFCESNYPSPSIKEPKPTTIWNTCNDFSPAELNSLIAQMVKESTQE
;
A
#
# COMPACT_ATOMS: atom_id res chain seq x y z
N MET A 1 32.98 -23.12 -13.41
CA MET A 1 32.84 -21.81 -12.74
C MET A 1 32.98 -20.68 -13.76
N GLU A 2 33.95 -20.73 -14.65
CA GLU A 2 34.21 -19.74 -15.74
C GLU A 2 32.98 -19.52 -16.63
N LEU A 3 32.43 -20.57 -17.20
CA LEU A 3 31.23 -20.46 -18.07
C LEU A 3 30.04 -19.74 -17.39
N ILE A 4 29.86 -19.95 -16.09
CA ILE A 4 28.79 -19.27 -15.34
C ILE A 4 29.10 -17.79 -15.21
N LEU A 5 30.34 -17.42 -14.99
CA LEU A 5 30.77 -16.01 -14.92
C LEU A 5 30.67 -15.33 -16.29
N ASP A 6 30.98 -16.04 -17.38
CA ASP A 6 30.82 -15.52 -18.75
C ASP A 6 29.36 -15.24 -19.09
N ILE A 7 28.45 -16.18 -18.80
CA ILE A 7 27.01 -16.02 -18.99
C ILE A 7 26.49 -14.84 -18.14
N LEU A 8 26.93 -14.76 -16.89
CA LEU A 8 26.56 -13.68 -15.97
C LEU A 8 27.07 -12.33 -16.50
N TYR A 9 28.30 -12.28 -17.03
CA TYR A 9 28.86 -11.07 -17.62
C TYR A 9 28.07 -10.61 -18.85
N ILE A 10 27.75 -11.51 -19.78
CA ILE A 10 26.93 -11.18 -20.96
C ILE A 10 25.59 -10.59 -20.51
N TYR A 11 24.94 -11.22 -19.55
CA TYR A 11 23.67 -10.70 -18.99
C TYR A 11 23.81 -9.30 -18.41
N VAL A 12 24.86 -9.05 -17.63
CA VAL A 12 25.10 -7.75 -16.98
C VAL A 12 25.46 -6.67 -18.01
N VAL A 13 26.20 -7.01 -19.06
CA VAL A 13 26.52 -6.08 -20.17
C VAL A 13 25.25 -5.70 -20.93
N LEU A 14 24.43 -6.66 -21.30
CA LEU A 14 23.16 -6.41 -22.00
C LEU A 14 22.25 -5.50 -21.16
N TYR A 15 22.18 -5.77 -19.85
CA TYR A 15 21.41 -4.92 -18.96
C TYR A 15 22.03 -3.52 -18.79
N THR A 16 23.36 -3.40 -18.77
CA THR A 16 24.05 -2.09 -18.71
C THR A 16 23.73 -1.24 -19.94
N ILE A 17 23.76 -1.84 -21.13
CA ILE A 17 23.38 -1.16 -22.38
C ILE A 17 21.92 -0.72 -22.34
N TYR A 18 21.02 -1.61 -21.91
CA TYR A 18 19.61 -1.29 -21.73
C TYR A 18 19.39 -0.14 -20.73
N PHE A 19 20.06 -0.18 -19.57
CA PHE A 19 19.98 0.85 -18.54
C PHE A 19 20.49 2.21 -19.03
N LEU A 20 21.62 2.22 -19.73
CA LEU A 20 22.19 3.43 -20.36
C LEU A 20 21.24 4.01 -21.42
N ALA A 21 20.65 3.18 -22.26
CA ALA A 21 19.65 3.60 -23.24
C ALA A 21 18.43 4.25 -22.58
N LEU A 22 17.94 3.67 -21.49
CA LEU A 22 16.86 4.27 -20.67
C LEU A 22 17.28 5.62 -20.09
N ALA A 23 18.52 5.73 -19.57
CA ALA A 23 19.02 6.97 -18.99
C ALA A 23 19.12 8.09 -20.05
N ILE A 24 19.65 7.80 -21.23
CA ILE A 24 19.72 8.74 -22.35
C ILE A 24 18.30 9.16 -22.79
N ARG A 25 17.39 8.20 -22.92
CA ARG A 25 16.00 8.48 -23.35
C ARG A 25 15.26 9.34 -22.35
N ASN A 26 15.56 9.19 -21.05
CA ASN A 26 14.95 9.96 -19.98
C ASN A 26 15.28 11.47 -20.01
N LEU A 27 16.37 11.87 -20.66
CA LEU A 27 16.74 13.28 -20.82
C LEU A 27 15.77 14.06 -21.73
N ASN A 28 14.90 13.38 -22.48
CA ASN A 28 13.95 14.03 -23.39
C ASN A 28 12.51 13.95 -22.87
N ASP A 29 12.02 15.04 -22.27
CA ASP A 29 10.69 15.14 -21.65
C ASP A 29 9.62 15.85 -22.51
N LYS A 30 9.92 16.17 -23.78
CA LYS A 30 9.01 16.92 -24.67
C LYS A 30 7.59 16.34 -24.73
N LYS A 31 7.47 15.02 -24.65
CA LYS A 31 6.17 14.32 -24.68
C LYS A 31 5.24 14.81 -23.57
N PHE A 32 5.71 14.85 -22.32
CA PHE A 32 4.88 15.19 -21.17
C PHE A 32 4.58 16.71 -21.08
N ARG A 33 5.49 17.55 -21.54
CA ARG A 33 5.25 19.01 -21.62
C ARG A 33 4.12 19.36 -22.59
N ILE A 34 4.04 18.64 -23.71
CA ILE A 34 2.99 18.85 -24.72
C ILE A 34 1.64 18.41 -24.14
N GLU A 35 1.57 17.27 -23.47
CA GLU A 35 0.32 16.76 -22.90
C GLU A 35 -0.28 17.76 -21.89
N LYS A 36 0.50 18.33 -21.00
CA LYS A 36 0.04 19.35 -20.04
C LYS A 36 -0.52 20.62 -20.72
N LYS A 37 0.06 21.04 -21.84
CA LYS A 37 -0.35 22.27 -22.55
C LYS A 37 -1.73 22.19 -23.20
N TYR A 38 -2.15 20.99 -23.62
CA TYR A 38 -3.40 20.80 -24.40
C TYR A 38 -4.56 20.25 -23.58
N SER A 39 -4.40 20.05 -22.27
CA SER A 39 -5.43 19.48 -21.39
C SER A 39 -6.77 20.23 -21.37
N GLN A 40 -6.79 21.51 -21.71
CA GLN A 40 -7.98 22.38 -21.67
C GLN A 40 -8.89 22.29 -22.92
N TYR A 41 -8.43 21.67 -24.00
CA TYR A 41 -9.10 21.73 -25.33
C TYR A 41 -9.69 20.39 -25.78
N GLU A 42 -9.68 19.38 -24.94
CA GLU A 42 -10.11 18.04 -25.32
C GLU A 42 -11.55 17.74 -24.88
N ASP A 43 -12.22 16.86 -25.62
CA ASP A 43 -13.52 16.34 -25.23
C ASP A 43 -13.44 15.70 -23.84
N LYS A 44 -14.50 15.84 -23.07
CA LYS A 44 -14.53 15.36 -21.68
C LYS A 44 -15.15 13.97 -21.62
N ASP A 45 -14.31 12.97 -21.30
CA ASP A 45 -14.75 11.62 -20.97
C ASP A 45 -15.59 11.62 -19.68
N ASN A 46 -16.51 10.68 -19.54
CA ASN A 46 -17.24 10.45 -18.30
C ASN A 46 -16.40 9.53 -17.40
N LEU A 47 -15.90 10.09 -16.32
CA LEU A 47 -14.96 9.41 -15.43
C LEU A 47 -15.67 8.78 -14.22
N ALA A 48 -15.38 7.52 -13.92
CA ALA A 48 -15.69 6.91 -12.63
C ALA A 48 -14.47 7.02 -11.72
N VAL A 49 -14.53 7.91 -10.73
CA VAL A 49 -13.48 8.03 -9.71
C VAL A 49 -13.74 7.00 -8.62
N VAL A 50 -12.93 5.97 -8.55
CA VAL A 50 -13.06 4.85 -7.61
C VAL A 50 -12.04 5.01 -6.49
N ILE A 51 -12.54 5.20 -5.27
CA ILE A 51 -11.73 5.40 -4.07
C ILE A 51 -11.91 4.19 -3.17
N TYR A 52 -10.79 3.56 -2.78
CA TYR A 52 -10.79 2.51 -1.78
C TYR A 52 -10.34 3.06 -0.42
N SER A 53 -11.11 2.75 0.62
CA SER A 53 -10.79 3.12 1.99
C SER A 53 -11.03 1.97 2.96
N HIS A 54 -10.13 1.86 3.94
CA HIS A 54 -10.25 1.01 5.11
C HIS A 54 -9.77 1.77 6.34
N ASN A 55 -10.70 2.19 7.21
CA ASN A 55 -10.41 2.89 8.45
C ASN A 55 -9.56 4.18 8.26
N ASN A 56 -9.99 5.08 7.39
CA ASN A 56 -9.24 6.30 7.05
C ASN A 56 -10.15 7.52 6.83
N GLY A 57 -11.16 7.71 7.70
CA GLY A 57 -12.20 8.73 7.51
C GLY A 57 -11.68 10.16 7.40
N GLU A 58 -10.71 10.56 8.25
CA GLU A 58 -10.20 11.93 8.31
C GLU A 58 -9.48 12.37 7.01
N ASN A 59 -8.64 11.51 6.45
CA ASN A 59 -7.95 11.83 5.19
C ASN A 59 -8.91 11.83 3.99
N LEU A 60 -9.95 11.00 4.07
CA LEU A 60 -10.92 10.84 3.02
C LEU A 60 -11.80 12.10 2.84
N GLU A 61 -12.14 12.81 3.92
CA GLU A 61 -12.87 14.10 3.85
C GLU A 61 -12.10 15.11 3.00
N ASN A 62 -10.79 15.25 3.22
CA ASN A 62 -9.96 16.15 2.44
C ASN A 62 -9.96 15.80 0.94
N LEU A 63 -9.80 14.50 0.60
CA LEU A 63 -9.83 14.06 -0.80
C LEU A 63 -11.19 14.33 -1.47
N ILE A 64 -12.29 14.14 -0.75
CA ILE A 64 -13.64 14.41 -1.28
C ILE A 64 -13.83 15.92 -1.54
N ASP A 65 -13.35 16.79 -0.65
CA ASP A 65 -13.43 18.24 -0.85
C ASP A 65 -12.54 18.70 -2.01
N GLU A 66 -11.36 18.10 -2.20
CA GLU A 66 -10.51 18.31 -3.37
C GLU A 66 -11.18 17.84 -4.68
N LEU A 67 -11.94 16.73 -4.64
CA LEU A 67 -12.73 16.28 -5.80
C LEU A 67 -13.90 17.21 -6.12
N LYS A 68 -14.58 17.77 -5.12
CA LYS A 68 -15.62 18.78 -5.33
C LYS A 68 -15.08 20.07 -5.95
N SER A 69 -13.80 20.36 -5.77
CA SER A 69 -13.13 21.57 -6.27
C SER A 69 -12.35 21.38 -7.58
N GLN A 70 -12.50 20.24 -8.28
CA GLN A 70 -11.82 19.99 -9.54
C GLN A 70 -12.25 20.94 -10.65
N ASP A 71 -11.30 21.29 -11.53
CA ASP A 71 -11.55 22.07 -12.76
C ASP A 71 -12.20 21.25 -13.89
N TYR A 72 -12.79 20.13 -13.56
CA TYR A 72 -13.48 19.19 -14.44
C TYR A 72 -15.00 19.31 -14.28
N PRO A 73 -15.80 19.26 -15.37
CA PRO A 73 -17.25 19.44 -15.25
C PRO A 73 -17.87 18.39 -14.34
N ILE A 74 -18.63 18.83 -13.34
CA ILE A 74 -19.21 17.97 -12.31
C ILE A 74 -20.21 16.94 -12.91
N GLY A 75 -20.79 17.21 -14.08
CA GLY A 75 -21.63 16.28 -14.83
C GLY A 75 -20.85 15.19 -15.57
N ASN A 76 -19.52 15.29 -15.70
CA ASN A 76 -18.69 14.34 -16.42
C ASN A 76 -17.88 13.41 -15.51
N PHE A 77 -18.15 13.39 -14.22
CA PHE A 77 -17.57 12.36 -13.34
C PHE A 77 -18.51 11.97 -12.22
N LYS A 78 -18.37 10.73 -11.75
CA LYS A 78 -19.05 10.18 -10.58
C LYS A 78 -18.01 9.64 -9.60
N VAL A 79 -18.23 9.85 -8.30
CA VAL A 79 -17.35 9.33 -7.25
C VAL A 79 -17.96 8.08 -6.63
N PHE A 80 -17.21 7.00 -6.62
CA PHE A 80 -17.55 5.72 -6.01
C PHE A 80 -16.59 5.43 -4.86
N LEU A 81 -17.13 5.43 -3.65
CA LEU A 81 -16.36 5.19 -2.43
C LEU A 81 -16.56 3.76 -1.94
N ILE A 82 -15.53 2.95 -2.04
CA ILE A 82 -15.52 1.57 -1.55
C ILE A 82 -15.04 1.56 -0.10
N LEU A 83 -15.92 1.19 0.80
CA LEU A 83 -15.63 1.00 2.22
C LEU A 83 -15.51 -0.49 2.53
N ASP A 84 -14.27 -0.94 2.79
CA ASP A 84 -13.97 -2.34 3.09
C ASP A 84 -13.93 -2.58 4.60
N ASN A 85 -15.06 -3.04 5.16
CA ASN A 85 -15.18 -3.35 6.59
C ASN A 85 -14.64 -2.24 7.50
N CYS A 86 -15.00 -0.97 7.21
CA CYS A 86 -14.56 0.17 8.00
C CYS A 86 -15.13 0.09 9.43
N THR A 87 -14.24 0.24 10.42
CA THR A 87 -14.56 0.15 11.85
C THR A 87 -14.43 1.48 12.59
N ASP A 88 -14.04 2.56 11.91
CA ASP A 88 -13.76 3.89 12.46
C ASP A 88 -14.91 4.90 12.32
N GLY A 89 -16.06 4.47 11.82
CA GLY A 89 -17.19 5.37 11.56
C GLY A 89 -17.16 6.09 10.22
N THR A 90 -16.17 5.82 9.35
CA THR A 90 -16.07 6.40 8.00
C THR A 90 -17.38 6.30 7.21
N GLN A 91 -18.10 5.19 7.36
CA GLN A 91 -19.38 4.97 6.70
C GLN A 91 -20.44 6.04 7.05
N LEU A 92 -20.44 6.53 8.29
CA LEU A 92 -21.42 7.53 8.75
C LEU A 92 -21.12 8.92 8.20
N LEU A 93 -19.84 9.23 7.92
CA LEU A 93 -19.42 10.53 7.41
C LEU A 93 -19.98 10.79 6.00
N PHE A 94 -20.09 9.73 5.17
CA PHE A 94 -20.41 9.88 3.73
C PHE A 94 -21.79 9.33 3.34
N ARG A 95 -22.56 8.76 4.28
CA ARG A 95 -23.84 8.09 3.99
C ARG A 95 -24.87 8.99 3.29
N ASN A 96 -24.89 10.28 3.61
CA ASN A 96 -25.88 11.24 3.11
C ASN A 96 -25.28 12.28 2.15
N ASP A 97 -24.07 12.11 1.70
CA ASP A 97 -23.45 13.03 0.72
C ASP A 97 -23.92 12.66 -0.71
N PRO A 98 -24.72 13.51 -1.37
CA PRO A 98 -25.25 13.22 -2.70
C PRO A 98 -24.17 13.18 -3.79
N PHE A 99 -22.97 13.68 -3.50
CA PHE A 99 -21.84 13.68 -4.42
C PHE A 99 -21.17 12.30 -4.52
N ILE A 100 -21.38 11.42 -3.54
CA ILE A 100 -20.65 10.17 -3.39
C ILE A 100 -21.58 8.96 -3.48
N ASN A 101 -21.22 7.99 -4.31
CA ASN A 101 -21.85 6.68 -4.32
C ASN A 101 -21.08 5.75 -3.37
N VAL A 102 -21.61 5.54 -2.17
CA VAL A 102 -20.96 4.70 -1.15
C VAL A 102 -21.29 3.24 -1.41
N ILE A 103 -20.25 2.41 -1.54
CA ILE A 103 -20.33 0.96 -1.70
C ILE A 103 -19.69 0.30 -0.50
N ASN A 104 -20.52 -0.32 0.35
CA ASN A 104 -20.05 -1.02 1.54
C ASN A 104 -19.79 -2.49 1.24
N ILE A 105 -18.58 -2.95 1.54
CA ILE A 105 -18.23 -4.37 1.51
C ILE A 105 -18.19 -4.87 2.95
N ASN A 106 -19.20 -5.66 3.33
CA ASN A 106 -19.41 -6.17 4.68
C ASN A 106 -19.22 -7.69 4.74
N ASP A 107 -18.12 -8.19 4.19
CA ASP A 107 -17.79 -9.61 4.26
C ASP A 107 -17.11 -9.98 5.59
N VAL A 108 -17.00 -11.27 5.85
CA VAL A 108 -16.32 -11.79 7.03
C VAL A 108 -14.81 -11.50 6.93
N GLY A 109 -14.37 -10.37 7.49
CA GLY A 109 -13.00 -9.86 7.44
C GLY A 109 -12.76 -8.89 6.27
N THR A 110 -11.65 -8.17 6.32
CA THR A 110 -11.24 -7.28 5.22
C THR A 110 -10.96 -8.09 3.97
N VAL A 111 -11.65 -7.77 2.90
CA VAL A 111 -11.48 -8.42 1.59
C VAL A 111 -10.16 -8.00 0.94
N GLY A 112 -9.71 -6.77 1.26
CA GLY A 112 -8.53 -6.13 0.70
C GLY A 112 -8.83 -5.37 -0.60
N LYS A 113 -8.01 -4.34 -0.85
CA LYS A 113 -8.21 -3.38 -1.95
C LYS A 113 -8.48 -4.06 -3.29
N ASP A 114 -7.65 -5.02 -3.64
CA ASP A 114 -7.68 -5.60 -4.98
C ASP A 114 -8.98 -6.38 -5.25
N GLN A 115 -9.44 -7.15 -4.28
CA GLN A 115 -10.70 -7.88 -4.39
C GLN A 115 -11.91 -6.94 -4.33
N ALA A 116 -11.88 -5.95 -3.43
CA ALA A 116 -12.92 -4.94 -3.30
C ALA A 116 -13.12 -4.14 -4.61
N VAL A 117 -12.01 -3.71 -5.21
CA VAL A 117 -12.02 -3.00 -6.50
C VAL A 117 -12.52 -3.90 -7.62
N SER A 118 -12.16 -5.19 -7.65
CA SER A 118 -12.64 -6.14 -8.68
C SER A 118 -14.15 -6.28 -8.66
N ILE A 119 -14.75 -6.48 -7.47
CA ILE A 119 -16.21 -6.61 -7.31
C ILE A 119 -16.93 -5.38 -7.85
N VAL A 120 -16.42 -4.20 -7.54
CA VAL A 120 -17.04 -2.94 -7.96
C VAL A 120 -16.84 -2.69 -9.46
N LEU A 121 -15.69 -3.05 -10.01
CA LEU A 121 -15.43 -2.93 -11.46
C LEU A 121 -16.38 -3.76 -12.30
N GLU A 122 -16.70 -4.98 -11.89
CA GLU A 122 -17.66 -5.83 -12.61
C GLU A 122 -19.04 -5.17 -12.71
N GLN A 123 -19.47 -4.48 -11.64
CA GLN A 123 -20.74 -3.76 -11.61
C GLN A 123 -20.67 -2.48 -12.46
N LEU A 124 -19.64 -1.66 -12.29
CA LEU A 124 -19.48 -0.38 -12.96
C LEU A 124 -19.16 -0.52 -14.47
N ALA A 125 -18.55 -1.62 -14.89
CA ALA A 125 -18.30 -1.89 -16.30
C ALA A 125 -19.58 -2.05 -17.14
N GLN A 126 -20.74 -2.27 -16.49
CA GLN A 126 -22.06 -2.34 -17.15
C GLN A 126 -22.72 -0.95 -17.34
N ASP A 127 -22.24 0.10 -16.66
CA ASP A 127 -22.82 1.44 -16.75
C ASP A 127 -22.36 2.15 -18.04
N ASP A 128 -23.28 2.35 -19.00
CA ASP A 128 -22.97 2.97 -20.29
C ASP A 128 -22.53 4.43 -20.18
N TYR A 129 -22.79 5.08 -19.06
CA TYR A 129 -22.31 6.44 -18.80
C TYR A 129 -20.79 6.51 -18.64
N ILE A 130 -20.13 5.46 -18.15
CA ILE A 130 -18.72 5.47 -17.80
C ILE A 130 -17.86 5.17 -19.02
N ASP A 131 -16.89 6.06 -19.32
CA ASP A 131 -15.90 5.88 -20.39
C ASP A 131 -14.56 5.37 -19.83
N SER A 132 -14.19 5.83 -18.64
CA SER A 132 -12.89 5.50 -18.02
C SER A 132 -12.98 5.44 -16.49
N PHE A 133 -12.11 4.63 -15.89
CA PHE A 133 -11.96 4.50 -14.44
C PHE A 133 -10.71 5.20 -13.95
N VAL A 134 -10.82 5.95 -12.85
CA VAL A 134 -9.73 6.64 -12.16
C VAL A 134 -9.66 6.10 -10.73
N PHE A 135 -8.65 5.28 -10.43
CA PHE A 135 -8.43 4.71 -9.10
C PHE A 135 -7.53 5.60 -8.28
N ILE A 136 -7.97 5.95 -7.07
CA ILE A 136 -7.21 6.75 -6.10
C ILE A 136 -7.32 6.09 -4.73
N ASP A 137 -6.22 6.01 -3.98
CA ASP A 137 -6.27 5.58 -2.57
C ASP A 137 -6.88 6.69 -1.70
N GLY A 138 -7.67 6.33 -0.70
CA GLY A 138 -8.36 7.30 0.17
C GLY A 138 -7.45 8.10 1.11
N ASP A 139 -6.14 7.83 1.11
CA ASP A 139 -5.12 8.54 1.88
C ASP A 139 -4.34 9.59 1.05
N ARG A 140 -4.87 9.96 -0.14
CA ARG A 140 -4.21 10.85 -1.09
C ARG A 140 -4.83 12.23 -1.11
N SER A 141 -4.00 13.21 -1.49
CA SER A 141 -4.42 14.55 -1.92
C SER A 141 -4.14 14.73 -3.40
N ILE A 142 -4.97 15.51 -4.09
CA ILE A 142 -4.89 15.75 -5.54
C ILE A 142 -4.94 17.26 -5.84
N ALA A 143 -4.32 17.66 -6.95
CA ALA A 143 -4.38 19.04 -7.41
C ALA A 143 -5.73 19.37 -8.09
N PRO A 144 -6.15 20.64 -8.15
CA PRO A 144 -7.40 21.04 -8.80
C PRO A 144 -7.50 20.67 -10.30
N ASP A 145 -6.37 20.54 -11.00
CA ASP A 145 -6.28 20.15 -12.41
C ASP A 145 -6.08 18.64 -12.63
N PHE A 146 -6.27 17.82 -11.59
CA PHE A 146 -5.98 16.38 -11.64
C PHE A 146 -6.85 15.63 -12.65
N LEU A 147 -8.19 15.82 -12.62
CA LEU A 147 -9.11 15.12 -13.53
C LEU A 147 -8.97 15.62 -14.98
N SER A 148 -8.76 16.91 -15.20
CA SER A 148 -8.52 17.45 -16.54
C SER A 148 -7.21 16.95 -17.13
N THR A 149 -6.15 16.83 -16.32
CA THR A 149 -4.87 16.24 -16.73
C THR A 149 -5.00 14.74 -17.02
N ALA A 150 -5.81 14.01 -16.24
CA ALA A 150 -6.10 12.60 -16.45
C ALA A 150 -6.84 12.40 -17.80
N ASN A 151 -7.87 13.19 -18.06
CA ASN A 151 -8.62 13.17 -19.31
C ASN A 151 -7.72 13.43 -20.53
N ALA A 152 -6.89 14.46 -20.46
CA ALA A 152 -5.95 14.78 -21.55
C ALA A 152 -4.95 13.64 -21.83
N ALA A 153 -4.54 12.91 -20.82
CA ALA A 153 -3.65 11.77 -20.98
C ALA A 153 -4.38 10.55 -21.59
N LEU A 154 -5.69 10.38 -21.31
CA LEU A 154 -6.51 9.30 -21.85
C LEU A 154 -6.74 9.38 -23.36
N THR A 155 -6.63 10.57 -23.97
CA THR A 155 -6.74 10.72 -25.43
C THR A 155 -5.62 9.99 -26.18
N LYS A 156 -4.45 9.84 -25.55
CA LYS A 156 -3.27 9.20 -26.17
C LYS A 156 -2.92 7.83 -25.59
N ASN A 157 -3.41 7.54 -24.38
CA ASN A 157 -3.05 6.33 -23.65
C ASN A 157 -4.31 5.72 -23.04
N SER A 158 -4.50 4.43 -23.23
CA SER A 158 -5.67 3.74 -22.69
C SER A 158 -5.48 3.27 -21.25
N VAL A 159 -4.23 3.18 -20.79
CA VAL A 159 -3.88 2.78 -19.42
C VAL A 159 -2.74 3.65 -18.90
N ILE A 160 -2.95 4.29 -17.76
CA ILE A 160 -2.04 5.30 -17.23
C ILE A 160 -1.78 5.03 -15.74
N SER A 161 -0.54 5.20 -15.33
CA SER A 161 -0.12 5.26 -13.93
C SER A 161 0.43 6.65 -13.64
N GLY A 162 -0.02 7.28 -12.56
CA GLY A 162 0.44 8.60 -12.13
C GLY A 162 1.71 8.57 -11.28
N GLU A 163 2.10 9.75 -10.81
CA GLU A 163 3.20 9.96 -9.86
C GLU A 163 2.65 10.09 -8.44
N THR A 164 3.18 9.31 -7.50
CA THR A 164 2.92 9.51 -6.07
C THR A 164 4.05 10.35 -5.46
N ILE A 165 3.72 11.55 -5.02
CA ILE A 165 4.61 12.43 -4.26
C ILE A 165 4.48 12.05 -2.79
N ILE A 166 5.61 11.70 -2.17
CA ILE A 166 5.66 11.30 -0.76
C ILE A 166 6.17 12.50 0.04
N ASP A 167 5.36 13.01 0.95
CA ASP A 167 5.83 13.97 1.94
C ASP A 167 6.72 13.26 2.97
N MET A 168 7.97 13.70 3.05
CA MET A 168 9.01 13.06 3.87
C MET A 168 9.23 13.75 5.22
N GLU A 169 8.50 14.79 5.56
CA GLU A 169 8.79 15.60 6.74
C GLU A 169 8.82 14.76 8.01
N ASN A 170 7.79 13.96 8.24
CA ASN A 170 7.61 13.15 9.45
C ASN A 170 8.29 11.78 9.40
N PHE A 171 8.99 11.44 8.33
CA PHE A 171 9.68 10.16 8.22
C PHE A 171 10.92 10.06 9.12
N GLY A 172 11.11 8.89 9.71
CA GLY A 172 12.40 8.51 10.32
C GLY A 172 13.52 8.37 9.27
N PRO A 173 14.79 8.34 9.71
CA PRO A 173 15.95 8.28 8.79
C PRO A 173 15.90 7.12 7.79
N ILE A 174 15.42 5.95 8.23
CA ILE A 174 15.31 4.74 7.40
C ILE A 174 14.25 4.92 6.33
N ASP A 175 13.09 5.48 6.69
CA ASP A 175 11.99 5.66 5.75
C ASP A 175 12.29 6.77 4.74
N LYS A 176 13.05 7.79 5.13
CA LYS A 176 13.61 8.79 4.21
C LYS A 176 14.54 8.17 3.15
N ILE A 177 15.32 7.13 3.51
CA ILE A 177 16.17 6.38 2.56
C ILE A 177 15.30 5.59 1.58
N LYS A 178 14.25 4.91 2.07
CA LYS A 178 13.31 4.16 1.21
C LYS A 178 12.54 5.09 0.27
N ALA A 179 12.07 6.25 0.77
CA ALA A 179 11.35 7.24 -0.01
C ALA A 179 12.21 7.82 -1.14
N ALA A 180 13.48 8.14 -0.87
CA ALA A 180 14.41 8.58 -1.90
C ALA A 180 14.61 7.53 -3.01
N TYR A 181 14.72 6.24 -2.64
CA TYR A 181 14.78 5.15 -3.62
C TYR A 181 13.49 5.03 -4.43
N GLN A 182 12.33 5.14 -3.80
CA GLN A 182 11.03 5.07 -4.47
C GLN A 182 10.85 6.23 -5.45
N LYS A 183 11.19 7.45 -5.04
CA LYS A 183 11.17 8.64 -5.89
C LYS A 183 12.09 8.50 -7.11
N TYR A 184 13.31 7.98 -6.91
CA TYR A 184 14.22 7.64 -8.01
C TYR A 184 13.61 6.62 -8.98
N HIS A 185 13.04 5.54 -8.44
CA HIS A 185 12.44 4.48 -9.25
C HIS A 185 11.28 4.99 -10.10
N MET A 186 10.42 5.86 -9.55
CA MET A 186 9.31 6.46 -10.28
C MET A 186 9.80 7.45 -11.35
N ASN A 187 10.61 8.42 -10.96
CA ASN A 187 11.02 9.51 -11.84
C ASN A 187 12.05 9.10 -12.89
N PHE A 188 12.80 8.05 -12.66
CA PHE A 188 13.72 7.51 -13.66
C PHE A 188 13.12 6.30 -14.37
N LEU A 189 12.98 5.16 -13.68
CA LEU A 189 12.74 3.89 -14.37
C LEU A 189 11.35 3.82 -15.03
N ARG A 190 10.29 4.19 -14.32
CA ARG A 190 8.94 4.18 -14.89
C ARG A 190 8.80 5.19 -16.01
N ARG A 191 9.33 6.39 -15.83
CA ARG A 191 9.31 7.47 -16.82
C ARG A 191 10.07 7.11 -18.07
N ALA A 192 11.32 6.63 -17.95
CA ALA A 192 12.16 6.23 -19.07
C ALA A 192 11.54 5.08 -19.89
N ARG A 193 10.99 4.07 -19.22
CA ARG A 193 10.26 2.96 -19.88
C ARG A 193 9.09 3.48 -20.71
N SER A 194 8.27 4.36 -20.14
CA SER A 194 7.14 4.97 -20.87
C SER A 194 7.58 5.83 -22.06
N LEU A 195 8.70 6.56 -21.95
CA LEU A 195 9.28 7.31 -23.06
C LEU A 195 9.83 6.41 -24.17
N PHE A 196 10.29 5.21 -23.83
CA PHE A 196 10.71 4.17 -24.78
C PHE A 196 9.52 3.43 -25.42
N GLY A 197 8.31 3.63 -24.93
CA GLY A 197 7.13 2.89 -25.37
C GLY A 197 7.01 1.50 -24.77
N LEU A 198 7.78 1.20 -23.71
CA LEU A 198 7.69 -0.02 -22.92
C LEU A 198 6.58 0.09 -21.87
N ALA A 199 6.11 -1.05 -21.37
CA ALA A 199 5.14 -1.05 -20.29
C ALA A 199 5.78 -0.57 -18.97
N SER A 200 5.11 0.36 -18.28
CA SER A 200 5.39 0.69 -16.90
C SER A 200 4.59 -0.21 -15.97
N GLN A 201 4.97 -0.29 -14.71
CA GLN A 201 4.19 -0.98 -13.70
C GLN A 201 2.99 -0.13 -13.28
N ALA A 202 1.81 -0.73 -13.12
CA ALA A 202 0.67 -0.08 -12.49
C ALA A 202 1.05 0.35 -11.07
N ASP A 203 0.49 1.46 -10.61
CA ASP A 203 0.70 1.98 -9.25
C ASP A 203 -0.62 1.97 -8.50
N SER A 204 -0.61 1.50 -7.26
CA SER A 204 -1.79 1.51 -6.42
C SER A 204 -2.27 2.91 -6.04
N GLY A 205 -1.36 3.89 -6.02
CA GLY A 205 -1.69 5.26 -5.62
C GLY A 205 -2.56 6.00 -6.62
N VAL A 206 -2.25 5.85 -7.92
CA VAL A 206 -3.03 6.41 -9.05
C VAL A 206 -2.93 5.49 -10.25
N PHE A 207 -4.07 5.00 -10.68
CA PHE A 207 -4.19 4.16 -11.86
C PHE A 207 -5.45 4.53 -12.65
N ILE A 208 -5.31 4.72 -13.96
CA ILE A 208 -6.39 5.14 -14.85
C ILE A 208 -6.48 4.17 -16.01
N ILE A 209 -7.68 3.75 -16.36
CA ILE A 209 -7.90 2.77 -17.42
C ILE A 209 -9.24 3.03 -18.14
N LYS A 210 -9.25 2.89 -19.47
CA LYS A 210 -10.48 2.94 -20.26
C LYS A 210 -11.34 1.72 -19.99
N LYS A 211 -12.67 1.91 -20.00
CA LYS A 211 -13.66 0.86 -19.74
C LYS A 211 -13.53 -0.32 -20.70
N ASP A 212 -13.32 -0.06 -21.99
CA ASP A 212 -13.16 -1.11 -23.01
C ASP A 212 -12.00 -2.07 -22.74
N ILE A 213 -10.94 -1.60 -22.06
CA ILE A 213 -9.83 -2.44 -21.65
C ILE A 213 -10.20 -3.34 -20.47
N VAL A 214 -10.96 -2.81 -19.51
CA VAL A 214 -11.42 -3.57 -18.34
C VAL A 214 -12.24 -4.78 -18.79
N THR A 215 -13.15 -4.58 -19.72
CA THR A 215 -13.98 -5.65 -20.27
C THR A 215 -13.16 -6.71 -21.04
N GLN A 216 -12.05 -6.31 -21.69
CA GLN A 216 -11.17 -7.25 -22.41
C GLN A 216 -10.27 -8.09 -21.49
N ILE A 217 -9.94 -7.59 -20.30
CA ILE A 217 -9.09 -8.32 -19.35
C ILE A 217 -9.86 -9.48 -18.71
N GLY A 218 -11.17 -9.34 -18.56
CA GLY A 218 -12.04 -10.30 -17.88
C GLY A 218 -11.74 -10.37 -16.37
N ASP A 219 -12.23 -11.42 -15.72
CA ASP A 219 -12.04 -11.64 -14.29
C ASP A 219 -10.57 -11.89 -13.93
N VAL A 220 -9.93 -10.88 -13.39
CA VAL A 220 -8.59 -11.02 -12.83
C VAL A 220 -8.72 -11.37 -11.35
N ASP A 221 -8.20 -12.53 -10.96
CA ASP A 221 -8.10 -12.89 -9.54
C ASP A 221 -7.10 -11.97 -8.83
N PHE A 222 -7.63 -10.94 -8.15
CA PHE A 222 -6.86 -9.93 -7.43
C PHE A 222 -6.45 -10.36 -6.01
N LYS A 223 -6.72 -11.61 -5.61
CA LYS A 223 -6.42 -12.11 -4.24
C LYS A 223 -4.93 -12.16 -3.89
N ASP A 224 -4.05 -11.94 -4.84
CA ASP A 224 -2.61 -11.95 -4.63
C ASP A 224 -2.05 -10.57 -4.26
N ILE A 225 -1.17 -10.50 -3.25
CA ILE A 225 -0.42 -9.29 -2.80
C ILE A 225 0.37 -8.59 -3.94
N ASN A 226 0.48 -9.22 -5.10
CA ASN A 226 1.19 -8.71 -6.28
C ASN A 226 0.26 -8.40 -7.46
N SER A 227 -0.98 -8.07 -7.19
CA SER A 227 -2.00 -7.80 -8.20
C SER A 227 -1.58 -6.72 -9.20
N GLU A 228 -0.95 -5.63 -8.75
CA GLU A 228 -0.47 -4.55 -9.63
C GLU A 228 0.52 -5.06 -10.69
N LEU A 229 1.46 -5.91 -10.27
CA LEU A 229 2.45 -6.50 -11.15
C LEU A 229 1.81 -7.51 -12.11
N LYS A 230 0.92 -8.36 -11.59
CA LYS A 230 0.14 -9.34 -12.37
C LYS A 230 -0.75 -8.61 -13.39
N TYR A 231 -1.44 -7.55 -12.96
CA TYR A 231 -2.30 -6.74 -13.82
C TYR A 231 -1.52 -6.07 -14.96
N SER A 232 -0.36 -5.48 -14.65
CA SER A 232 0.52 -4.89 -15.67
C SER A 232 1.01 -5.91 -16.70
N LEU A 233 1.28 -7.15 -16.27
CA LEU A 233 1.65 -8.25 -17.17
C LEU A 233 0.49 -8.69 -18.06
N LEU A 234 -0.73 -8.80 -17.51
CA LEU A 234 -1.92 -9.14 -18.26
C LEU A 234 -2.22 -8.09 -19.33
N LEU A 235 -2.14 -6.81 -19.00
CA LEU A 235 -2.26 -5.71 -19.96
C LEU A 235 -1.25 -5.86 -21.11
N SER A 236 0.02 -6.11 -20.79
CA SER A 236 1.06 -6.28 -21.82
C SER A 236 0.78 -7.50 -22.70
N LYS A 237 0.20 -8.57 -22.15
CA LYS A 237 -0.16 -9.79 -22.87
C LYS A 237 -1.23 -9.54 -23.93
N ILE A 238 -2.21 -8.69 -23.64
CA ILE A 238 -3.28 -8.27 -24.56
C ILE A 238 -2.91 -7.04 -25.40
N LYS A 239 -1.62 -6.71 -25.49
CA LYS A 239 -1.02 -5.60 -26.26
C LYS A 239 -1.32 -4.19 -25.74
N PHE A 240 -1.91 -4.05 -24.58
CA PHE A 240 -2.00 -2.76 -23.90
C PHE A 240 -0.80 -2.57 -22.97
N LYS A 241 -0.38 -1.34 -22.81
CA LYS A 241 0.73 -0.99 -21.92
C LYS A 241 0.30 0.07 -20.93
N CYS A 242 0.66 -0.12 -19.68
CA CYS A 242 0.57 0.92 -18.69
C CYS A 242 1.63 2.00 -18.99
N THR A 243 1.20 3.23 -19.19
CA THR A 243 2.08 4.37 -19.45
C THR A 243 2.18 5.24 -18.20
N TYR A 244 3.39 5.49 -17.72
CA TYR A 244 3.60 6.42 -16.60
C TYR A 244 3.51 7.86 -17.08
N ASN A 245 2.71 8.69 -16.40
CA ASN A 245 2.59 10.12 -16.67
C ASN A 245 2.90 10.94 -15.40
N PRO A 246 4.01 11.69 -15.36
CA PRO A 246 4.43 12.47 -14.20
C PRO A 246 3.60 13.75 -13.97
N ASN A 247 2.65 14.08 -14.84
CA ASN A 247 1.76 15.23 -14.67
C ASN A 247 0.49 14.87 -13.86
N ILE A 248 0.15 13.58 -13.77
CA ILE A 248 -0.95 13.07 -12.96
C ILE A 248 -0.38 12.75 -11.59
N GLN A 249 -0.57 13.65 -10.63
CA GLN A 249 0.12 13.59 -9.33
C GLN A 249 -0.87 13.44 -8.19
N THR A 250 -0.51 12.56 -7.24
CA THR A 250 -1.13 12.52 -5.92
C THR A 250 -0.07 12.71 -4.86
N VAL A 251 -0.45 13.32 -3.75
CA VAL A 251 0.40 13.50 -2.57
C VAL A 251 -0.05 12.55 -1.47
N VAL A 252 0.88 11.98 -0.74
CA VAL A 252 0.59 11.14 0.43
C VAL A 252 1.43 11.60 1.61
N ASP A 253 0.78 11.70 2.77
CA ASP A 253 1.48 11.97 4.02
C ASP A 253 2.34 10.76 4.45
N SER A 254 3.45 11.04 5.07
CA SER A 254 4.39 10.08 5.65
C SER A 254 3.74 9.12 6.66
N THR A 255 2.75 9.58 7.41
CA THR A 255 2.05 8.76 8.42
C THR A 255 1.24 7.62 7.80
N ASN A 256 0.72 7.84 6.58
CA ASN A 256 -0.15 6.90 5.88
C ASN A 256 0.59 6.06 4.83
N TYR A 257 1.81 6.46 4.47
CA TYR A 257 2.52 5.80 3.38
C TYR A 257 3.14 4.46 3.81
N VAL A 258 2.71 3.40 3.16
CA VAL A 258 3.26 2.05 3.36
C VAL A 258 4.16 1.67 2.19
N PHE A 259 5.44 1.39 2.47
CA PHE A 259 6.39 0.91 1.47
C PHE A 259 6.06 -0.54 1.06
N ARG A 260 5.23 -0.70 0.03
CA ARG A 260 4.92 -2.02 -0.53
C ARG A 260 5.94 -2.39 -1.60
N LYS A 261 6.64 -3.50 -1.42
CA LYS A 261 7.49 -4.10 -2.47
C LYS A 261 7.04 -5.54 -2.71
N PRO A 262 6.84 -5.94 -3.97
CA PRO A 262 6.58 -7.34 -4.27
C PRO A 262 7.75 -8.20 -3.75
N ARG A 263 7.43 -9.29 -3.05
CA ARG A 263 8.43 -10.24 -2.56
C ARG A 263 9.19 -10.83 -3.76
N PHE A 264 10.48 -11.06 -3.61
CA PHE A 264 11.30 -11.67 -4.68
C PHE A 264 10.73 -13.01 -5.14
N SER A 265 10.25 -13.83 -4.20
CA SER A 265 9.59 -15.11 -4.50
C SER A 265 8.37 -14.95 -5.41
N ALA A 266 7.52 -13.96 -5.18
CA ALA A 266 6.36 -13.69 -5.99
C ALA A 266 6.72 -13.19 -7.40
N ARG A 267 7.73 -12.33 -7.52
CA ARG A 267 8.26 -11.92 -8.84
C ARG A 267 8.81 -13.11 -9.61
N MET A 268 9.55 -14.00 -8.95
CA MET A 268 10.11 -15.20 -9.56
C MET A 268 9.02 -16.19 -9.98
N ASP A 269 7.95 -16.30 -9.22
CA ASP A 269 6.80 -17.14 -9.53
C ASP A 269 6.05 -16.64 -10.77
N LEU A 270 5.80 -15.34 -10.84
CA LEU A 270 5.24 -14.70 -12.04
C LEU A 270 6.15 -14.85 -13.26
N PHE A 271 7.46 -14.70 -13.07
CA PHE A 271 8.44 -14.92 -14.13
C PHE A 271 8.35 -16.36 -14.67
N ARG A 272 8.40 -17.36 -13.80
CA ARG A 272 8.31 -18.78 -14.20
C ARG A 272 7.03 -19.09 -14.97
N LYS A 273 5.89 -18.54 -14.55
CA LYS A 273 4.58 -18.72 -15.20
C LYS A 273 4.50 -18.01 -16.57
N ALA A 274 5.11 -16.83 -16.70
CA ALA A 274 5.05 -16.00 -17.89
C ALA A 274 6.17 -16.31 -18.91
N PHE A 275 7.32 -16.81 -18.48
CA PHE A 275 8.50 -17.07 -19.30
C PHE A 275 8.25 -17.94 -20.54
N PRO A 276 7.50 -19.05 -20.47
CA PRO A 276 7.21 -19.87 -21.65
C PRO A 276 6.49 -19.11 -22.78
N GLN A 277 5.83 -17.98 -22.45
CA GLN A 277 5.07 -17.19 -23.41
C GLN A 277 5.87 -16.04 -24.05
N ILE A 278 7.13 -15.82 -23.65
CA ILE A 278 7.99 -14.74 -24.16
C ILE A 278 8.09 -14.76 -25.68
N PHE A 279 8.28 -15.93 -26.29
CA PHE A 279 8.48 -16.05 -27.74
C PHE A 279 7.18 -16.07 -28.56
N THR A 280 6.04 -16.22 -27.91
CA THR A 280 4.72 -16.35 -28.56
C THR A 280 3.89 -15.07 -28.54
N LYS A 281 4.34 -14.05 -27.81
CA LYS A 281 3.62 -12.79 -27.61
C LYS A 281 4.39 -11.59 -28.20
N ASN A 282 3.97 -10.40 -27.87
CA ASN A 282 4.57 -9.18 -28.37
C ASN A 282 5.86 -8.80 -27.58
N VAL A 283 6.70 -7.95 -28.19
CA VAL A 283 7.98 -7.50 -27.61
C VAL A 283 7.80 -6.78 -26.26
N VAL A 284 6.70 -6.01 -26.11
CA VAL A 284 6.41 -5.29 -24.86
C VAL A 284 6.13 -6.27 -23.71
N PHE A 285 5.39 -7.35 -23.99
CA PHE A 285 5.17 -8.42 -23.01
C PHE A 285 6.47 -9.15 -22.65
N SER A 286 7.26 -9.50 -23.68
CA SER A 286 8.53 -10.22 -23.48
C SER A 286 9.50 -9.40 -22.62
N GLU A 287 9.64 -8.11 -22.92
CA GLU A 287 10.45 -7.19 -22.12
C GLU A 287 9.90 -7.02 -20.70
N HIS A 288 8.58 -6.93 -20.55
CA HIS A 288 7.97 -6.81 -19.23
C HIS A 288 8.21 -8.06 -18.38
N VAL A 289 8.11 -9.26 -18.95
CA VAL A 289 8.46 -10.52 -18.24
C VAL A 289 9.93 -10.52 -17.84
N LEU A 290 10.85 -10.14 -18.72
CA LEU A 290 12.27 -10.02 -18.39
C LEU A 290 12.53 -9.00 -17.29
N SER A 291 11.76 -7.92 -17.24
CA SER A 291 11.89 -6.90 -16.20
C SER A 291 11.63 -7.42 -14.78
N LEU A 292 10.93 -8.54 -14.64
CA LEU A 292 10.70 -9.19 -13.33
C LEU A 292 12.00 -9.68 -12.68
N ILE A 293 12.98 -10.03 -13.48
CA ILE A 293 14.29 -10.55 -13.03
C ILE A 293 15.41 -9.51 -13.13
N TYR A 294 15.13 -8.30 -13.59
CA TYR A 294 16.16 -7.27 -13.68
C TYR A 294 16.76 -6.98 -12.30
N PRO A 295 18.10 -7.02 -12.20
CA PRO A 295 18.79 -6.74 -10.96
C PRO A 295 18.63 -5.25 -10.62
N ASN A 296 18.61 -4.95 -9.33
CA ASN A 296 18.76 -3.56 -8.93
C ASN A 296 20.21 -3.09 -9.21
N LEU A 297 20.39 -1.77 -9.35
CA LEU A 297 21.69 -1.17 -9.67
C LEU A 297 22.84 -1.68 -8.78
N TRP A 298 22.58 -1.87 -7.50
CA TRP A 298 23.61 -2.27 -6.55
C TRP A 298 23.99 -3.74 -6.65
N THR A 299 23.04 -4.60 -7.00
CA THR A 299 23.35 -6.00 -7.35
C THR A 299 24.29 -6.03 -8.56
N LEU A 300 24.07 -5.15 -9.55
CA LEU A 300 24.97 -5.02 -10.69
C LEU A 300 26.39 -4.58 -10.29
N VAL A 301 26.49 -3.57 -9.42
CA VAL A 301 27.80 -3.10 -8.92
C VAL A 301 28.55 -4.23 -8.21
N ILE A 302 27.88 -5.03 -7.38
CA ILE A 302 28.48 -6.19 -6.70
C ILE A 302 28.93 -7.24 -7.72
N ILE A 303 28.10 -7.56 -8.71
CA ILE A 303 28.43 -8.53 -9.77
C ILE A 303 29.65 -8.03 -10.55
N TYR A 304 29.68 -6.76 -10.95
CA TYR A 304 30.84 -6.18 -11.62
C TYR A 304 32.11 -6.23 -10.76
N ALA A 305 32.01 -5.95 -9.47
CA ALA A 305 33.16 -6.05 -8.58
C ALA A 305 33.74 -7.48 -8.51
N ILE A 306 32.87 -8.49 -8.50
CA ILE A 306 33.29 -9.91 -8.54
C ILE A 306 33.95 -10.23 -9.88
N ILE A 307 33.35 -9.83 -11.00
CA ILE A 307 33.88 -10.10 -12.34
C ILE A 307 35.20 -9.36 -12.58
N LEU A 308 35.32 -8.09 -12.15
CA LEU A 308 36.58 -7.32 -12.21
C LEU A 308 37.70 -7.99 -11.43
N LYS A 309 37.41 -8.50 -10.22
CA LYS A 309 38.40 -9.25 -9.44
C LYS A 309 38.88 -10.50 -10.18
N HIS A 310 37.97 -11.25 -10.78
CA HIS A 310 38.32 -12.45 -11.56
C HIS A 310 39.09 -12.12 -12.85
N SER A 311 38.69 -11.09 -13.60
CA SER A 311 39.38 -10.69 -14.83
C SER A 311 40.78 -10.16 -14.59
N TYR A 312 41.06 -9.59 -13.41
CA TYR A 312 42.40 -9.14 -13.02
C TYR A 312 43.36 -10.32 -12.72
N SER A 313 42.86 -11.45 -12.26
CA SER A 313 43.67 -12.61 -11.89
C SER A 313 44.13 -13.50 -13.07
N SER A 314 44.14 -12.99 -14.28
CA SER A 314 44.77 -13.50 -15.51
C SER A 314 44.28 -14.84 -16.10
N TYR A 315 43.23 -15.44 -15.59
CA TYR A 315 42.68 -16.70 -16.12
C TYR A 315 41.25 -16.56 -16.69
N PHE A 316 40.80 -15.33 -16.90
CA PHE A 316 39.45 -15.07 -17.37
C PHE A 316 39.46 -14.82 -18.90
N PHE A 317 38.50 -15.40 -19.62
CA PHE A 317 38.36 -15.25 -21.08
C PHE A 317 38.18 -13.79 -21.54
N LEU A 318 37.70 -12.91 -20.65
CA LEU A 318 37.44 -11.50 -20.92
C LEU A 318 38.56 -10.59 -20.41
N ASP A 319 39.04 -9.72 -21.28
CA ASP A 319 40.05 -8.71 -20.93
C ASP A 319 39.48 -7.76 -19.83
N PHE A 320 40.27 -7.56 -18.78
CA PHE A 320 39.99 -6.63 -17.69
C PHE A 320 39.58 -5.24 -18.21
N LYS A 321 40.21 -4.75 -19.30
CA LYS A 321 39.86 -3.43 -19.86
C LYS A 321 38.45 -3.37 -20.42
N ILE A 322 37.94 -4.45 -21.00
CA ILE A 322 36.58 -4.55 -21.52
C ILE A 322 35.56 -4.55 -20.36
N VAL A 323 35.86 -5.32 -19.33
CA VAL A 323 35.02 -5.36 -18.13
C VAL A 323 34.99 -4.00 -17.43
N LEU A 324 36.15 -3.36 -17.30
CA LEU A 324 36.24 -2.01 -16.69
C LEU A 324 35.48 -0.97 -17.55
N PHE A 325 35.60 -1.03 -18.87
CA PHE A 325 34.88 -0.12 -19.77
C PHE A 325 33.35 -0.27 -19.61
N THR A 326 32.82 -1.49 -19.57
CA THR A 326 31.38 -1.71 -19.38
C THR A 326 30.91 -1.29 -17.99
N PHE A 327 31.76 -1.42 -16.96
CA PHE A 327 31.47 -0.88 -15.63
C PHE A 327 31.41 0.66 -15.63
N ILE A 328 32.32 1.32 -16.34
CA ILE A 328 32.28 2.79 -16.51
C ILE A 328 30.98 3.23 -17.21
N LEU A 329 30.53 2.47 -18.22
CA LEU A 329 29.23 2.74 -18.88
C LEU A 329 28.04 2.62 -17.90
N LEU A 330 28.08 1.67 -16.96
CA LEU A 330 27.08 1.56 -15.93
C LEU A 330 27.05 2.80 -15.00
N ILE A 331 28.24 3.25 -14.58
CA ILE A 331 28.38 4.47 -13.75
C ILE A 331 27.88 5.71 -14.50
N LEU A 332 28.22 5.83 -15.79
CA LEU A 332 27.73 6.92 -16.65
C LEU A 332 26.20 6.88 -16.75
N GLY A 333 25.64 5.70 -17.02
CA GLY A 333 24.18 5.50 -17.06
C GLY A 333 23.51 5.91 -15.74
N PHE A 334 24.11 5.56 -14.61
CA PHE A 334 23.61 5.99 -13.29
C PHE A 334 23.69 7.51 -13.11
N ALA A 335 24.81 8.14 -13.46
CA ALA A 335 24.96 9.59 -13.40
C ALA A 335 23.91 10.32 -14.26
N LEU A 336 23.69 9.86 -15.49
CA LEU A 336 22.66 10.39 -16.39
C LEU A 336 21.25 10.18 -15.85
N SER A 337 20.97 9.05 -15.20
CA SER A 337 19.66 8.76 -14.60
C SER A 337 19.29 9.71 -13.45
N LEU A 338 20.29 10.30 -12.79
CA LEU A 338 20.06 11.26 -11.72
C LEU A 338 19.63 12.64 -12.22
N VAL A 339 19.98 13.02 -13.45
CA VAL A 339 19.70 14.38 -14.00
C VAL A 339 18.21 14.71 -13.95
N GLU A 340 17.36 13.77 -14.39
CA GLU A 340 15.91 13.96 -14.48
C GLU A 340 15.14 13.28 -13.32
N SER A 341 15.85 12.78 -12.31
CA SER A 341 15.24 12.07 -11.19
C SER A 341 14.48 12.96 -10.20
N LYS A 342 14.61 14.29 -10.34
CA LYS A 342 14.05 15.30 -9.44
C LYS A 342 14.50 15.12 -7.97
N LEU A 343 15.63 14.45 -7.74
CA LEU A 343 16.20 14.26 -6.41
C LEU A 343 17.08 15.47 -6.02
N ASN A 344 16.93 15.94 -4.80
CA ASN A 344 17.86 16.91 -4.24
C ASN A 344 19.15 16.23 -3.75
N LYS A 345 20.17 17.03 -3.40
CA LYS A 345 21.49 16.50 -2.97
C LYS A 345 21.39 15.54 -1.78
N VAL A 346 20.52 15.83 -0.82
CA VAL A 346 20.33 14.99 0.37
C VAL A 346 19.66 13.67 0.01
N GLU A 347 18.68 13.69 -0.89
CA GLU A 347 18.01 12.51 -1.39
C GLU A 347 18.96 11.63 -2.22
N ILE A 348 19.88 12.23 -3.00
CA ILE A 348 20.94 11.49 -3.71
C ILE A 348 21.85 10.78 -2.71
N CYS A 349 22.28 11.45 -1.64
CA CYS A 349 23.06 10.80 -0.59
C CYS A 349 22.30 9.62 0.06
N ARG A 350 21.00 9.80 0.33
CA ARG A 350 20.15 8.72 0.85
C ARG A 350 20.02 7.56 -0.14
N LEU A 351 19.89 7.86 -1.43
CA LEU A 351 19.86 6.85 -2.48
C LEU A 351 21.16 6.03 -2.51
N LEU A 352 22.32 6.67 -2.34
CA LEU A 352 23.61 5.99 -2.28
C LEU A 352 23.78 5.11 -1.03
N VAL A 353 23.11 5.41 0.07
CA VAL A 353 23.10 4.60 1.30
C VAL A 353 22.08 3.45 1.22
N TYR A 354 21.07 3.53 0.36
CA TYR A 354 20.01 2.53 0.23
C TYR A 354 20.50 1.07 0.07
N PRO A 355 21.60 0.75 -0.67
CA PRO A 355 22.09 -0.62 -0.79
C PRO A 355 22.58 -1.21 0.53
N ILE A 356 23.27 -0.41 1.32
CA ILE A 356 23.74 -0.83 2.64
C ILE A 356 22.52 -1.15 3.51
N TYR A 357 21.52 -0.28 3.51
CA TYR A 357 20.25 -0.54 4.18
C TYR A 357 19.58 -1.83 3.67
N SER A 358 19.49 -2.01 2.35
CA SER A 358 18.89 -3.19 1.73
C SER A 358 19.63 -4.49 2.11
N LEU A 359 20.95 -4.46 2.11
CA LEU A 359 21.80 -5.59 2.52
C LEU A 359 21.59 -5.95 4.00
N VAL A 360 21.63 -4.95 4.88
CA VAL A 360 21.38 -5.14 6.32
C VAL A 360 19.97 -5.71 6.55
N HIS A 361 18.97 -5.22 5.80
CA HIS A 361 17.61 -5.72 5.90
C HIS A 361 17.48 -7.18 5.43
N ILE A 362 18.16 -7.55 4.32
CA ILE A 362 18.20 -8.94 3.83
C ILE A 362 18.86 -9.85 4.87
N ILE A 363 20.02 -9.44 5.41
CA ILE A 363 20.75 -10.21 6.42
C ILE A 363 19.89 -10.42 7.68
N LYS A 364 19.26 -9.36 8.19
CA LYS A 364 18.38 -9.44 9.37
C LYS A 364 17.18 -10.37 9.17
N ASN A 365 16.64 -10.42 7.94
CA ASN A 365 15.48 -11.26 7.60
C ASN A 365 15.87 -12.65 7.09
N PHE A 366 17.15 -12.95 6.94
CA PHE A 366 17.61 -14.29 6.59
C PHE A 366 17.24 -15.28 7.71
N PRO A 367 16.54 -16.40 7.43
CA PRO A 367 15.92 -17.22 8.46
C PRO A 367 16.83 -17.63 9.62
N PRO A 368 18.08 -18.09 9.40
CA PRO A 368 19.00 -18.41 10.49
C PRO A 368 19.36 -17.20 11.36
N ILE A 369 19.63 -16.04 10.74
CA ILE A 369 20.02 -14.81 11.46
C ILE A 369 18.80 -14.21 12.16
N ARG A 370 17.63 -14.23 11.52
CA ARG A 370 16.36 -13.78 12.12
C ARG A 370 16.05 -14.53 13.40
N LYS A 371 16.25 -15.86 13.43
CA LYS A 371 16.10 -16.66 14.67
C LYS A 371 17.04 -16.19 15.78
N ILE A 372 18.32 -15.91 15.44
CA ILE A 372 19.31 -15.42 16.40
C ILE A 372 18.93 -14.02 16.90
N VAL A 373 18.61 -13.09 15.97
CA VAL A 373 18.21 -11.72 16.32
C VAL A 373 16.93 -11.72 17.16
N ASN A 374 15.92 -12.51 16.80
CA ASN A 374 14.71 -12.63 17.58
C ASN A 374 14.95 -13.22 18.98
N LYS A 375 15.87 -14.21 19.09
CA LYS A 375 16.30 -14.76 20.38
C LYS A 375 16.99 -13.70 21.24
N ILE A 376 17.89 -12.89 20.66
CA ILE A 376 18.60 -11.82 21.36
C ILE A 376 17.64 -10.70 21.78
N LEU A 377 16.72 -10.29 20.88
CA LEU A 377 15.75 -9.24 21.14
C LEU A 377 14.52 -9.74 21.91
N ARG A 378 14.47 -11.02 22.28
CA ARG A 378 13.31 -11.68 22.90
C ARG A 378 12.00 -11.48 22.10
N ARG A 379 12.09 -11.36 20.79
CA ARG A 379 10.94 -11.33 19.89
C ARG A 379 10.54 -12.76 19.53
N GLU A 380 9.26 -13.09 19.72
CA GLU A 380 8.71 -14.38 19.30
C GLU A 380 8.58 -14.41 17.76
N ASP A 381 9.04 -15.49 17.12
CA ASP A 381 8.74 -15.73 15.70
C ASP A 381 7.26 -16.10 15.59
N LEU A 382 6.51 -15.31 14.83
CA LEU A 382 5.10 -15.56 14.56
C LEU A 382 4.93 -16.34 13.26
N PRO A 383 4.03 -17.33 13.22
CA PRO A 383 3.61 -17.95 11.97
C PRO A 383 2.98 -16.90 11.05
N GLU A 384 3.06 -17.09 9.74
CA GLU A 384 2.64 -16.12 8.71
C GLU A 384 1.14 -15.74 8.77
N ASN A 385 0.31 -16.52 9.47
CA ASN A 385 -1.15 -16.34 9.59
C ASN A 385 -1.58 -15.62 10.86
N VAL A 386 -0.66 -15.00 11.62
CA VAL A 386 -0.99 -14.31 12.87
C VAL A 386 -0.91 -12.82 12.68
N GLN A 387 -2.05 -12.15 12.79
CA GLN A 387 -2.14 -10.70 12.85
C GLN A 387 -2.03 -10.25 14.32
N LYS A 388 -1.20 -9.24 14.57
CA LYS A 388 -1.07 -8.61 15.89
C LYS A 388 -1.13 -7.11 15.77
N PHE A 389 -1.85 -6.48 16.68
CA PHE A 389 -1.79 -5.04 16.88
C PHE A 389 -1.72 -4.72 18.36
N ASP A 390 -0.96 -3.71 18.72
CA ASP A 390 -0.76 -3.25 20.09
C ASP A 390 -1.62 -2.02 20.32
N VAL A 391 -2.26 -1.96 21.48
CA VAL A 391 -3.08 -0.84 21.94
C VAL A 391 -2.54 -0.38 23.29
N ASP A 392 -2.33 0.93 23.43
CA ASP A 392 -2.03 1.53 24.72
C ASP A 392 -3.32 1.69 25.51
N VAL A 393 -3.38 1.11 26.72
CA VAL A 393 -4.53 1.12 27.59
C VAL A 393 -4.18 1.65 28.98
N VAL A 394 -5.16 2.22 29.65
CA VAL A 394 -5.01 2.67 31.04
C VAL A 394 -5.64 1.65 31.96
N VAL A 395 -4.95 1.31 33.02
CA VAL A 395 -5.44 0.42 34.09
C VAL A 395 -5.36 1.17 35.42
N THR A 396 -6.46 1.15 36.18
CA THR A 396 -6.48 1.67 37.53
C THR A 396 -6.20 0.54 38.53
N THR A 397 -5.27 0.76 39.44
CA THR A 397 -4.96 -0.21 40.50
C THR A 397 -5.89 -0.03 41.70
N SER A 398 -5.91 -1.04 42.56
CA SER A 398 -6.65 -0.97 43.85
C SER A 398 -6.24 0.21 44.75
N ARG A 399 -5.09 0.86 44.48
CA ARG A 399 -4.63 2.08 45.17
C ARG A 399 -5.00 3.37 44.41
N ASN A 400 -5.95 3.31 43.51
CA ASN A 400 -6.45 4.44 42.70
C ASN A 400 -5.37 5.14 41.85
N SER A 401 -4.30 4.45 41.48
CA SER A 401 -3.30 4.98 40.58
C SER A 401 -3.52 4.48 39.16
N ASN A 402 -3.50 5.41 38.17
CA ASN A 402 -3.60 5.09 36.75
C ASN A 402 -2.23 4.72 36.20
N LEU A 403 -2.18 3.60 35.48
CA LEU A 403 -0.98 3.07 34.86
C LEU A 403 -1.20 2.89 33.36
N ASN A 404 -0.29 3.42 32.56
CA ASN A 404 -0.28 3.16 31.14
C ASN A 404 0.33 1.77 30.87
N CYS A 405 -0.39 0.91 30.20
CA CYS A 405 -0.03 -0.46 29.90
C CYS A 405 -0.22 -0.75 28.42
N LYS A 406 0.40 -1.84 27.94
CA LYS A 406 0.21 -2.32 26.57
C LYS A 406 -0.66 -3.56 26.55
N MET A 407 -1.67 -3.53 25.69
CA MET A 407 -2.52 -4.66 25.39
C MET A 407 -2.31 -5.06 23.95
N GLN A 408 -2.04 -6.33 23.70
CA GLN A 408 -1.77 -6.88 22.39
C GLN A 408 -2.92 -7.78 21.98
N PHE A 409 -3.56 -7.42 20.87
CA PHE A 409 -4.57 -8.25 20.21
C PHE A 409 -3.87 -9.19 19.23
N ILE A 410 -4.24 -10.46 19.25
CA ILE A 410 -3.65 -11.51 18.41
C ILE A 410 -4.81 -12.22 17.72
N SER A 411 -4.82 -12.21 16.40
CA SER A 411 -5.72 -13.03 15.59
C SER A 411 -4.92 -14.15 14.92
N GLU A 412 -5.32 -15.39 15.16
CA GLU A 412 -4.65 -16.57 14.63
C GLU A 412 -5.72 -17.55 14.13
N ASN A 413 -5.72 -17.85 12.83
CA ASN A 413 -6.69 -18.76 12.19
C ASN A 413 -8.17 -18.40 12.48
N GLY A 414 -8.50 -17.11 12.50
CA GLY A 414 -9.85 -16.63 12.81
C GLY A 414 -10.22 -16.65 14.30
N LEU A 415 -9.30 -17.04 15.18
CA LEU A 415 -9.49 -17.01 16.63
C LEU A 415 -8.81 -15.77 17.21
N ALA A 416 -9.49 -15.12 18.16
CA ALA A 416 -9.03 -13.94 18.86
C ALA A 416 -8.38 -14.31 20.21
N LYS A 417 -7.24 -13.70 20.51
CA LYS A 417 -6.50 -13.85 21.75
C LYS A 417 -5.96 -12.50 22.19
N ILE A 418 -5.97 -12.22 23.49
CA ILE A 418 -5.44 -10.98 24.02
C ILE A 418 -4.30 -11.26 24.98
N ARG A 419 -3.24 -10.46 24.88
CA ARG A 419 -2.12 -10.47 25.79
C ARG A 419 -1.97 -9.09 26.43
N PHE A 420 -2.06 -9.03 27.74
CA PHE A 420 -1.83 -7.81 28.52
C PHE A 420 -0.48 -7.92 29.24
N ILE A 421 0.31 -6.87 29.20
CA ILE A 421 1.67 -6.86 29.77
C ILE A 421 1.77 -5.74 30.80
N TYR A 422 2.05 -6.11 32.03
CA TYR A 422 2.32 -5.17 33.11
C TYR A 422 3.64 -5.52 33.80
N LYS A 423 4.63 -4.63 33.70
CA LYS A 423 6.02 -4.89 34.15
C LYS A 423 6.52 -6.24 33.59
N ASN A 424 6.80 -7.21 34.47
CA ASN A 424 7.27 -8.54 34.09
C ASN A 424 6.15 -9.60 34.07
N LYS A 425 4.89 -9.23 34.36
CA LYS A 425 3.75 -10.16 34.35
C LYS A 425 3.03 -10.09 33.00
N LYS A 426 2.71 -11.25 32.45
CA LYS A 426 1.94 -11.40 31.21
C LYS A 426 0.61 -12.09 31.54
N PHE A 427 -0.51 -11.44 31.23
CA PHE A 427 -1.83 -12.02 31.29
C PHE A 427 -2.24 -12.36 29.86
N THR A 428 -2.55 -13.62 29.60
CA THR A 428 -2.92 -14.06 28.25
C THR A 428 -4.24 -14.82 28.35
N THR A 429 -5.16 -14.53 27.43
CA THR A 429 -6.46 -15.23 27.34
C THR A 429 -6.31 -16.55 26.57
N ALA A 430 -7.31 -17.40 26.69
CA ALA A 430 -7.51 -18.49 25.73
C ALA A 430 -7.80 -17.94 24.32
N SER A 431 -7.86 -18.81 23.33
CA SER A 431 -8.28 -18.44 21.98
C SER A 431 -9.80 -18.51 21.88
N HIS A 432 -10.45 -17.41 21.48
CA HIS A 432 -11.91 -17.29 21.38
C HIS A 432 -12.33 -17.01 19.93
N LEU A 433 -13.55 -17.38 19.56
CA LEU A 433 -14.11 -17.05 18.25
C LEU A 433 -14.36 -15.53 18.09
N ARG A 434 -14.72 -14.85 19.19
CA ARG A 434 -15.00 -13.42 19.18
C ARG A 434 -14.02 -12.67 20.06
N MET A 435 -13.62 -11.48 19.64
CA MET A 435 -12.71 -10.60 20.39
C MET A 435 -13.31 -10.16 21.75
N ILE A 436 -14.62 -10.01 21.81
CA ILE A 436 -15.30 -9.59 23.04
C ILE A 436 -15.20 -10.65 24.15
N ASP A 437 -15.24 -11.94 23.80
CA ASP A 437 -15.11 -13.04 24.76
C ASP A 437 -13.67 -13.08 25.34
N ALA A 438 -12.67 -12.80 24.49
CA ALA A 438 -11.28 -12.66 24.93
C ALA A 438 -11.11 -11.45 25.88
N LEU A 439 -11.77 -10.32 25.59
CA LEU A 439 -11.75 -9.14 26.48
C LEU A 439 -12.41 -9.44 27.83
N GLN A 440 -13.50 -10.18 27.84
CA GLN A 440 -14.19 -10.56 29.07
C GLN A 440 -13.32 -11.46 29.95
N GLU A 441 -12.66 -12.45 29.35
CA GLU A 441 -11.71 -13.30 30.08
C GLU A 441 -10.55 -12.49 30.64
N LEU A 442 -10.01 -11.56 29.84
CA LEU A 442 -8.93 -10.69 30.31
C LEU A 442 -9.39 -9.80 31.47
N LYS A 443 -10.58 -9.20 31.36
CA LYS A 443 -11.14 -8.37 32.43
C LYS A 443 -11.26 -9.17 33.74
N THR A 444 -11.86 -10.36 33.72
CA THR A 444 -11.98 -11.22 34.90
C THR A 444 -10.61 -11.50 35.51
N LYS A 445 -9.61 -11.87 34.68
CA LYS A 445 -8.24 -12.10 35.17
C LYS A 445 -7.59 -10.86 35.78
N LEU A 446 -7.88 -9.67 35.26
CA LEU A 446 -7.32 -8.42 35.78
C LEU A 446 -8.03 -8.00 37.07
N ASP A 447 -9.36 -8.19 37.16
CA ASP A 447 -10.16 -7.92 38.35
C ASP A 447 -9.68 -8.76 39.56
N ASP A 448 -9.33 -10.04 39.33
CA ASP A 448 -8.76 -10.95 40.35
C ASP A 448 -7.43 -10.43 40.93
N TYR A 449 -6.70 -9.62 40.15
CA TYR A 449 -5.45 -8.98 40.59
C TYR A 449 -5.64 -7.54 41.08
N GLY A 450 -6.89 -7.05 41.18
CA GLY A 450 -7.23 -5.70 41.64
C GLY A 450 -6.89 -4.62 40.59
N PHE A 451 -6.92 -4.94 39.30
CA PHE A 451 -6.75 -4.00 38.20
C PHE A 451 -8.07 -3.73 37.50
N ILE A 452 -8.46 -2.47 37.37
CA ILE A 452 -9.63 -2.04 36.60
C ILE A 452 -9.17 -1.58 35.22
N LEU A 453 -9.58 -2.28 34.18
CA LEU A 453 -9.26 -1.96 32.79
C LEU A 453 -10.12 -0.79 32.29
N ARG A 454 -9.49 0.35 31.97
CA ARG A 454 -10.17 1.58 31.54
C ARG A 454 -10.25 1.64 30.00
N ILE A 455 -11.18 0.91 29.42
CA ILE A 455 -11.49 0.93 28.00
C ILE A 455 -12.98 1.12 27.78
N CYS A 456 -13.40 1.59 26.62
CA CYS A 456 -14.80 1.91 26.34
C CYS A 456 -15.74 0.72 26.58
N SER A 457 -15.35 -0.50 26.18
CA SER A 457 -16.17 -1.70 26.44
C SER A 457 -16.41 -2.02 27.93
N CYS A 458 -15.64 -1.41 28.82
CA CYS A 458 -15.78 -1.54 30.27
C CYS A 458 -16.38 -0.28 30.93
N CYS A 459 -16.98 0.63 30.14
CA CYS A 459 -17.49 1.93 30.59
C CYS A 459 -19.02 1.98 30.49
N THR A 460 -19.68 2.58 31.49
CA THR A 460 -21.16 2.77 31.52
C THR A 460 -21.67 3.68 30.40
N HIS A 461 -20.82 4.58 29.90
CA HIS A 461 -21.17 5.52 28.83
C HIS A 461 -21.03 4.93 27.42
N PHE A 462 -20.54 3.71 27.30
CA PHE A 462 -20.37 3.05 26.01
C PHE A 462 -21.66 2.37 25.57
N LYS A 463 -22.17 2.72 24.41
CA LYS A 463 -23.29 2.05 23.73
C LYS A 463 -22.75 1.31 22.51
N PRO A 464 -22.84 -0.01 22.46
CA PRO A 464 -22.42 -0.78 21.31
C PRO A 464 -23.28 -0.46 20.08
N CYS A 465 -22.66 -0.47 18.89
CA CYS A 465 -23.38 -0.36 17.64
C CYS A 465 -23.85 -1.77 17.23
N ILE A 466 -25.16 -1.97 17.15
CA ILE A 466 -25.78 -3.22 16.70
C ILE A 466 -26.17 -3.02 15.23
N ASP A 467 -25.25 -3.29 14.31
CA ASP A 467 -25.54 -3.32 12.88
C ASP A 467 -25.21 -4.72 12.33
N GLY A 468 -26.04 -5.72 12.60
CA GLY A 468 -26.02 -7.05 11.95
C GLY A 468 -24.66 -7.70 11.60
N SER A 469 -23.55 -7.00 11.75
CA SER A 469 -22.19 -7.51 11.52
C SER A 469 -21.64 -8.09 12.82
N THR A 470 -21.17 -9.32 12.79
CA THR A 470 -20.62 -10.11 13.90
C THR A 470 -19.39 -9.50 14.59
N ASN A 471 -18.89 -8.36 14.14
CA ASN A 471 -17.75 -7.65 14.70
C ASN A 471 -18.20 -6.49 15.61
N MET A 472 -18.61 -6.78 16.83
CA MET A 472 -19.00 -5.83 17.88
C MET A 472 -17.81 -5.00 18.42
N LEU A 473 -16.97 -4.46 17.54
CA LEU A 473 -15.75 -3.73 17.94
C LEU A 473 -15.98 -2.22 18.09
N LYS A 474 -17.21 -1.74 17.85
CA LYS A 474 -17.56 -0.32 17.80
C LYS A 474 -18.77 0.01 18.66
N GLY A 475 -18.89 1.30 18.96
CA GLY A 475 -20.03 1.89 19.63
C GLY A 475 -19.91 3.40 19.71
N PHE A 476 -20.74 3.99 20.54
CA PHE A 476 -20.80 5.43 20.78
C PHE A 476 -20.55 5.70 22.25
N CYS A 477 -19.97 6.87 22.56
CA CYS A 477 -19.79 7.33 23.93
C CYS A 477 -20.82 8.39 24.27
N GLU A 478 -21.66 8.15 25.28
CA GLU A 478 -22.69 9.10 25.75
C GLU A 478 -22.10 10.25 26.59
N SER A 479 -20.92 10.09 27.21
CA SER A 479 -20.30 11.18 27.99
C SER A 479 -19.79 12.34 27.11
N ASN A 480 -19.62 12.11 25.82
CA ASN A 480 -19.25 13.13 24.86
C ASN A 480 -20.42 13.99 24.33
N TYR A 481 -21.57 13.97 25.02
CA TYR A 481 -22.74 14.84 24.79
C TYR A 481 -22.82 15.98 25.81
N PRO A 482 -21.96 17.00 25.80
CA PRO A 482 -22.07 18.08 26.78
C PRO A 482 -23.09 19.16 26.40
N SER A 483 -23.81 19.02 25.24
CA SER A 483 -24.73 20.08 24.82
C SER A 483 -25.83 19.57 23.87
N PRO A 484 -27.07 20.07 23.97
CA PRO A 484 -28.19 19.72 23.08
C PRO A 484 -28.00 20.17 21.62
N SER A 485 -26.91 20.84 21.29
CA SER A 485 -26.57 21.31 19.94
C SER A 485 -25.74 20.32 19.13
N ILE A 486 -25.18 19.24 19.70
CA ILE A 486 -24.44 18.20 18.96
C ILE A 486 -25.41 17.06 18.63
N LYS A 487 -25.83 17.00 17.36
CA LYS A 487 -26.87 16.09 16.89
C LYS A 487 -26.43 14.63 16.69
N GLU A 488 -25.15 14.30 16.76
CA GLU A 488 -24.67 12.94 16.45
C GLU A 488 -23.63 12.43 17.46
N PRO A 489 -23.77 11.15 17.93
CA PRO A 489 -22.84 10.54 18.86
C PRO A 489 -21.46 10.31 18.20
N LYS A 490 -20.38 10.63 18.89
CA LYS A 490 -19.03 10.41 18.42
C LYS A 490 -18.71 8.90 18.42
N PRO A 491 -18.41 8.28 17.28
CA PRO A 491 -18.09 6.85 17.23
C PRO A 491 -16.79 6.57 18.01
N THR A 492 -16.75 5.43 18.69
CA THR A 492 -15.58 4.99 19.46
C THR A 492 -15.38 3.48 19.31
N THR A 493 -14.16 3.02 19.51
CA THR A 493 -13.84 1.58 19.51
C THR A 493 -13.88 1.03 20.94
N ILE A 494 -14.10 -0.27 21.07
CA ILE A 494 -14.20 -0.95 22.37
C ILE A 494 -12.97 -0.80 23.26
N TRP A 495 -11.79 -0.54 22.68
CA TRP A 495 -10.50 -0.39 23.38
C TRP A 495 -10.06 1.07 23.61
N ASN A 496 -10.83 2.06 23.16
CA ASN A 496 -10.51 3.46 23.44
C ASN A 496 -10.56 3.75 24.95
N THR A 497 -9.74 4.71 25.37
CA THR A 497 -9.67 5.20 26.75
C THR A 497 -10.02 6.68 26.81
N CYS A 498 -10.64 7.13 27.90
CA CYS A 498 -10.94 8.55 28.12
C CYS A 498 -10.80 8.91 29.60
N ASN A 499 -10.83 10.22 29.89
CA ASN A 499 -10.78 10.73 31.28
C ASN A 499 -12.10 10.56 32.03
N ASP A 500 -13.23 10.52 31.31
CA ASP A 500 -14.60 10.42 31.87
C ASP A 500 -15.06 8.95 32.06
N PHE A 501 -14.10 8.05 32.22
CA PHE A 501 -14.36 6.62 32.36
C PHE A 501 -15.15 6.34 33.67
N SER A 502 -16.30 5.69 33.52
CA SER A 502 -17.10 5.17 34.63
C SER A 502 -17.21 3.64 34.50
N PRO A 503 -16.69 2.85 35.46
CA PRO A 503 -16.65 1.40 35.33
C PRO A 503 -18.06 0.80 35.25
N ALA A 504 -18.28 -0.08 34.28
CA ALA A 504 -19.50 -0.87 34.11
C ALA A 504 -19.24 -2.34 34.39
N GLU A 505 -20.28 -3.04 34.84
CA GLU A 505 -20.27 -4.49 34.81
C GLU A 505 -20.45 -4.97 33.35
N LEU A 506 -19.41 -5.58 32.79
CA LEU A 506 -19.42 -6.06 31.42
C LEU A 506 -20.58 -7.04 31.12
N ASN A 507 -21.03 -7.77 32.15
CA ASN A 507 -22.12 -8.73 32.05
C ASN A 507 -23.48 -8.12 31.67
N SER A 508 -23.75 -6.86 32.04
CA SER A 508 -25.05 -6.22 31.74
C SER A 508 -25.12 -5.78 30.26
N LEU A 509 -24.04 -5.31 29.71
CA LEU A 509 -23.95 -4.88 28.28
C LEU A 509 -23.92 -6.07 27.33
N ILE A 510 -23.13 -7.10 27.65
CA ILE A 510 -23.04 -8.32 26.82
C ILE A 510 -24.31 -9.15 26.93
N ALA A 511 -24.96 -9.22 28.11
CA ALA A 511 -26.23 -9.92 28.29
C ALA A 511 -27.39 -9.26 27.51
N GLN A 512 -27.40 -7.92 27.40
CA GLN A 512 -28.31 -7.22 26.49
C GLN A 512 -28.05 -7.55 25.04
N MET A 513 -26.79 -7.53 24.59
CA MET A 513 -26.39 -7.84 23.22
C MET A 513 -26.71 -9.28 22.79
N VAL A 514 -26.53 -10.25 23.71
CA VAL A 514 -26.84 -11.68 23.45
C VAL A 514 -28.35 -11.92 23.43
N LYS A 515 -29.13 -11.22 24.26
CA LYS A 515 -30.58 -11.33 24.23
C LYS A 515 -31.21 -10.76 22.96
N GLU A 516 -30.69 -9.67 22.44
CA GLU A 516 -31.18 -9.05 21.19
C GLU A 516 -30.81 -9.86 19.96
N SER A 517 -29.63 -10.53 19.93
CA SER A 517 -29.23 -11.41 18.83
C SER A 517 -29.89 -12.80 18.81
N THR A 518 -30.63 -13.17 19.87
CA THR A 518 -31.39 -14.45 19.94
C THR A 518 -32.90 -14.25 19.74
N GLN A 519 -33.36 -13.01 19.52
CA GLN A 519 -34.75 -12.68 19.20
C GLN A 519 -35.01 -12.33 17.74
N GLU A 520 -33.98 -12.36 16.88
CA GLU A 520 -34.08 -12.43 15.43
C GLU A 520 -33.76 -13.86 14.91
#